data_7d9100cd69cdabab8e84de804a749d6a
#
_entry.id   7d9100cd69cdabab8e84de804a749d6a
#
_cell.length_a   1.000
_cell.length_b   1.000
_cell.length_c   1.000
_cell.angle_alpha   90.00
_cell.angle_beta   90.00
_cell.angle_gamma   90.00
#
_symmetry.space_group_name_H-M   'P 1'
#
loop_
_entity.id
_entity.type
_entity.pdbx_description
1 polymer ?
#
loop_
_entity_poly.entity_id
_entity_poly.type
_entity_poly.pdbx_seq_one_letter_code
_entity_poly.pdbx_strand_id
1 'polypeptide(L)'
;MTKRTLRNVWSPQLRNRRDVDVYLPSSYASGVPYPVVYLKDGQNLSDPATAFAGTWELEATIDRLAWRGIDAIYVGVHNAGRRRLAEYSPFPDPRHGGGEADAYLAFIADTLKPRIDRLFNTRRDRESTVMIGSSMGGLVSLYAYFRYPAVFGRAGVMSPSIWFGQSTIVDFIADARVPRGRVYLDVGTAEGAGTLRDVRRLGRLLVRKGFRRHRIVVQTSRSADDRRSSTSSLLRYVEDAGARHTEAAWAWRLEGALAFLLE
;
A
#
# COMPACT_ATOMS: atom_id res chain seq x y z
N MET A 1 -2.43 -21.24 -3.15
CA MET A 1 -2.77 -19.95 -3.75
C MET A 1 -3.11 -20.09 -5.25
N THR A 2 -3.97 -19.21 -5.83
CA THR A 2 -4.30 -19.20 -7.28
C THR A 2 -4.10 -17.81 -7.85
N LYS A 3 -3.36 -17.68 -8.96
CA LYS A 3 -3.17 -16.42 -9.69
C LYS A 3 -4.11 -16.35 -10.89
N ARG A 4 -4.77 -15.20 -11.10
CA ARG A 4 -5.59 -14.88 -12.29
C ARG A 4 -5.16 -13.52 -12.84
N THR A 5 -4.92 -13.41 -14.14
CA THR A 5 -4.58 -12.15 -14.80
C THR A 5 -5.79 -11.59 -15.54
N LEU A 6 -6.23 -10.41 -15.17
CA LEU A 6 -7.18 -9.61 -15.93
C LEU A 6 -6.38 -8.80 -16.96
N ARG A 7 -6.40 -9.24 -18.21
CA ARG A 7 -5.62 -8.60 -19.27
C ARG A 7 -6.29 -7.35 -19.83
N ASN A 8 -5.47 -6.37 -20.21
CA ASN A 8 -5.90 -5.16 -20.93
C ASN A 8 -7.06 -4.41 -20.26
N VAL A 9 -7.05 -4.29 -18.94
CA VAL A 9 -8.06 -3.54 -18.19
C VAL A 9 -8.02 -2.07 -18.63
N TRP A 10 -9.12 -1.60 -19.22
CA TRP A 10 -9.25 -0.22 -19.68
C TRP A 10 -9.47 0.74 -18.51
N SER A 11 -8.71 1.82 -18.51
CA SER A 11 -8.88 2.96 -17.62
C SER A 11 -9.46 4.14 -18.38
N PRO A 12 -10.74 4.50 -18.22
CA PRO A 12 -11.29 5.69 -18.83
C PRO A 12 -10.67 6.98 -18.29
N GLN A 13 -10.23 6.99 -17.03
CA GLN A 13 -9.63 8.15 -16.37
C GLN A 13 -8.23 8.48 -16.93
N LEU A 14 -7.46 7.44 -17.27
CA LEU A 14 -6.08 7.56 -17.76
C LEU A 14 -5.96 7.34 -19.28
N ARG A 15 -7.05 6.92 -19.93
CA ARG A 15 -7.12 6.57 -21.37
C ARG A 15 -6.03 5.58 -21.79
N ASN A 16 -5.76 4.59 -20.94
CA ASN A 16 -4.79 3.54 -21.21
C ASN A 16 -5.28 2.17 -20.74
N ARG A 17 -4.51 1.14 -21.05
CA ARG A 17 -4.78 -0.24 -20.63
C ARG A 17 -3.61 -0.77 -19.82
N ARG A 18 -3.92 -1.68 -18.89
CA ARG A 18 -2.92 -2.40 -18.11
C ARG A 18 -3.41 -3.75 -17.69
N ASP A 19 -2.50 -4.65 -17.45
CA ASP A 19 -2.81 -5.93 -16.82
C ASP A 19 -2.95 -5.78 -15.32
N VAL A 20 -3.78 -6.64 -14.73
CA VAL A 20 -4.00 -6.69 -13.29
C VAL A 20 -3.94 -8.14 -12.86
N ASP A 21 -3.01 -8.47 -12.00
CA ASP A 21 -2.87 -9.81 -11.42
C ASP A 21 -3.65 -9.91 -10.13
N VAL A 22 -4.48 -10.94 -10.00
CA VAL A 22 -5.27 -11.20 -8.80
C VAL A 22 -4.79 -12.51 -8.20
N TYR A 23 -4.31 -12.45 -6.96
CA TYR A 23 -3.85 -13.59 -6.18
C TYR A 23 -4.92 -13.93 -5.13
N LEU A 24 -5.42 -15.15 -5.17
CA LEU A 24 -6.43 -15.67 -4.26
C LEU A 24 -5.73 -16.58 -3.24
N PRO A 25 -5.99 -16.43 -1.94
CA PRO A 25 -5.40 -17.31 -0.94
C PRO A 25 -5.85 -18.78 -1.16
N SER A 26 -5.11 -19.73 -0.63
CA SER A 26 -5.45 -21.17 -0.73
C SER A 26 -6.80 -21.49 -0.07
N SER A 27 -7.18 -20.72 0.94
CA SER A 27 -8.48 -20.79 1.63
C SER A 27 -9.64 -20.18 0.84
N TYR A 28 -9.39 -19.57 -0.35
CA TYR A 28 -10.43 -18.87 -1.09
C TYR A 28 -11.60 -19.80 -1.42
N ALA A 29 -12.75 -19.49 -0.85
CA ALA A 29 -13.98 -20.25 -1.02
C ALA A 29 -15.14 -19.33 -1.48
N SER A 30 -16.10 -19.92 -2.19
CA SER A 30 -17.33 -19.23 -2.57
C SER A 30 -18.13 -18.84 -1.33
N GLY A 31 -18.61 -17.61 -1.29
CA GLY A 31 -19.45 -17.10 -0.20
C GLY A 31 -18.70 -16.51 1.00
N VAL A 32 -17.39 -16.71 1.12
CA VAL A 32 -16.57 -16.06 2.16
C VAL A 32 -15.98 -14.76 1.66
N PRO A 33 -16.29 -13.60 2.27
CA PRO A 33 -15.74 -12.33 1.81
C PRO A 33 -14.35 -12.06 2.43
N TYR A 34 -13.39 -11.62 1.59
CA TYR A 34 -12.00 -11.34 1.97
C TYR A 34 -11.67 -9.84 1.88
N PRO A 35 -10.80 -9.31 2.74
CA PRO A 35 -10.20 -8.00 2.54
C PRO A 35 -9.40 -7.96 1.23
N VAL A 36 -9.24 -6.78 0.65
CA VAL A 36 -8.54 -6.60 -0.63
C VAL A 36 -7.34 -5.69 -0.47
N VAL A 37 -6.19 -6.15 -0.95
CA VAL A 37 -4.93 -5.41 -0.97
C VAL A 37 -4.58 -5.03 -2.41
N TYR A 38 -4.58 -3.73 -2.72
CA TYR A 38 -4.15 -3.20 -4.00
C TYR A 38 -2.65 -2.86 -3.95
N LEU A 39 -1.83 -3.65 -4.65
CA LEU A 39 -0.38 -3.46 -4.72
C LEU A 39 0.01 -2.72 -6.00
N LYS A 40 0.95 -1.80 -5.87
CA LYS A 40 1.55 -1.09 -7.00
C LYS A 40 2.59 -1.95 -7.70
N ASP A 41 2.89 -1.58 -8.96
CA ASP A 41 3.93 -2.25 -9.77
C ASP A 41 3.70 -3.76 -9.86
N GLY A 42 2.47 -4.17 -10.25
CA GLY A 42 2.00 -5.55 -10.26
C GLY A 42 2.93 -6.53 -10.97
N GLN A 43 3.67 -6.07 -11.99
CA GLN A 43 4.65 -6.88 -12.72
C GLN A 43 5.89 -7.25 -11.89
N ASN A 44 6.16 -6.57 -10.75
CA ASN A 44 7.31 -6.84 -9.88
C ASN A 44 6.96 -7.79 -8.71
N LEU A 45 5.73 -8.27 -8.61
CA LEU A 45 5.27 -8.94 -7.38
C LEU A 45 5.75 -10.38 -7.25
N SER A 46 5.82 -11.14 -8.36
CA SER A 46 6.11 -12.58 -8.27
C SER A 46 6.96 -13.14 -9.42
N ASP A 47 6.90 -12.58 -10.63
CA ASP A 47 7.56 -13.12 -11.80
C ASP A 47 8.88 -12.39 -12.11
N PRO A 48 10.05 -13.05 -11.96
CA PRO A 48 11.33 -12.44 -12.29
C PRO A 48 11.46 -12.01 -13.76
N ALA A 49 10.72 -12.66 -14.67
CA ALA A 49 10.79 -12.36 -16.11
C ALA A 49 10.13 -11.01 -16.45
N THR A 50 9.20 -10.55 -15.63
CA THR A 50 8.49 -9.27 -15.80
C THR A 50 8.98 -8.18 -14.86
N ALA A 51 9.71 -8.53 -13.80
CA ALA A 51 10.18 -7.62 -12.78
C ALA A 51 11.33 -6.75 -13.28
N PHE A 52 11.33 -5.46 -12.93
CA PHE A 52 12.35 -4.50 -13.37
C PHE A 52 13.70 -4.71 -12.66
N ALA A 53 13.70 -4.98 -11.35
CA ALA A 53 14.92 -5.07 -10.54
C ALA A 53 14.82 -6.11 -9.41
N GLY A 54 14.08 -7.19 -9.63
CA GLY A 54 13.79 -8.23 -8.65
C GLY A 54 12.31 -8.27 -8.28
N THR A 55 11.91 -9.29 -7.54
CA THR A 55 10.51 -9.51 -7.15
C THR A 55 10.26 -9.20 -5.68
N TRP A 56 8.98 -8.98 -5.35
CA TRP A 56 8.52 -8.83 -3.98
C TRP A 56 8.23 -10.15 -3.28
N GLU A 57 8.43 -11.28 -3.96
CA GLU A 57 8.13 -12.63 -3.45
C GLU A 57 6.72 -12.72 -2.82
N LEU A 58 5.75 -12.08 -3.48
CA LEU A 58 4.40 -11.94 -2.94
C LEU A 58 3.76 -13.30 -2.66
N GLU A 59 3.96 -14.29 -3.52
CA GLU A 59 3.35 -15.62 -3.37
C GLU A 59 3.83 -16.31 -2.08
N ALA A 60 5.13 -16.29 -1.81
CA ALA A 60 5.68 -16.82 -0.58
C ALA A 60 5.18 -16.05 0.66
N THR A 61 5.01 -14.73 0.53
CA THR A 61 4.45 -13.90 1.60
C THR A 61 2.97 -14.24 1.88
N ILE A 62 2.16 -14.46 0.84
CA ILE A 62 0.76 -14.88 0.98
C ILE A 62 0.69 -16.22 1.73
N ASP A 63 1.52 -17.20 1.36
CA ASP A 63 1.52 -18.50 2.01
C ASP A 63 1.91 -18.39 3.51
N ARG A 64 2.94 -17.59 3.85
CA ARG A 64 3.30 -17.34 5.27
C ARG A 64 2.20 -16.66 6.07
N LEU A 65 1.48 -15.71 5.46
CA LEU A 65 0.34 -15.05 6.11
C LEU A 65 -0.84 -16.01 6.31
N ALA A 66 -1.11 -16.88 5.32
CA ALA A 66 -2.15 -17.90 5.42
C ALA A 66 -1.91 -18.88 6.58
N TRP A 67 -0.66 -19.30 6.81
CA TRP A 67 -0.28 -20.10 7.98
C TRP A 67 -0.59 -19.40 9.32
N ARG A 68 -0.67 -18.08 9.32
CA ARG A 68 -1.06 -17.27 10.50
C ARG A 68 -2.56 -16.98 10.55
N GLY A 69 -3.36 -17.55 9.63
CA GLY A 69 -4.79 -17.28 9.52
C GLY A 69 -5.12 -15.88 8.98
N ILE A 70 -4.17 -15.24 8.28
CA ILE A 70 -4.35 -13.91 7.69
C ILE A 70 -4.51 -14.07 6.18
N ASP A 71 -5.75 -14.05 5.73
CA ASP A 71 -6.12 -14.21 4.33
C ASP A 71 -6.67 -12.93 3.73
N ALA A 72 -6.29 -12.65 2.48
CA ALA A 72 -6.78 -11.54 1.68
C ALA A 72 -6.75 -11.89 0.18
N ILE A 73 -7.46 -11.10 -0.62
CA ILE A 73 -7.30 -11.05 -2.07
C ILE A 73 -6.26 -9.97 -2.38
N TYR A 74 -5.23 -10.32 -3.15
CA TYR A 74 -4.18 -9.38 -3.51
C TYR A 74 -4.31 -9.01 -4.99
N VAL A 75 -4.35 -7.72 -5.28
CA VAL A 75 -4.58 -7.15 -6.61
C VAL A 75 -3.35 -6.37 -7.03
N GLY A 76 -2.49 -6.99 -7.83
CA GLY A 76 -1.29 -6.40 -8.39
C GLY A 76 -1.61 -5.56 -9.63
N VAL A 77 -1.58 -4.26 -9.50
CA VAL A 77 -1.87 -3.32 -10.59
C VAL A 77 -0.58 -3.01 -11.33
N HIS A 78 -0.45 -3.49 -12.58
CA HIS A 78 0.71 -3.18 -13.41
C HIS A 78 0.81 -1.68 -13.65
N ASN A 79 2.02 -1.14 -13.59
CA ASN A 79 2.24 0.25 -13.94
C ASN A 79 2.21 0.45 -15.48
N ALA A 80 2.07 1.68 -15.93
CA ALA A 80 1.98 2.02 -17.34
C ALA A 80 3.36 2.41 -17.95
N GLY A 81 4.42 1.77 -17.52
CA GLY A 81 5.77 2.01 -18.02
C GLY A 81 6.21 3.46 -17.86
N ARG A 82 6.43 4.18 -18.97
CA ARG A 82 6.88 5.59 -18.96
C ARG A 82 5.94 6.54 -18.22
N ARG A 83 4.65 6.20 -18.09
CA ARG A 83 3.68 7.03 -17.35
C ARG A 83 3.64 6.75 -15.85
N ARG A 84 4.37 5.71 -15.38
CA ARG A 84 4.40 5.33 -13.96
C ARG A 84 4.66 6.52 -13.02
N LEU A 85 5.66 7.32 -13.37
CA LEU A 85 6.03 8.48 -12.55
C LEU A 85 4.89 9.49 -12.45
N ALA A 86 4.25 9.80 -13.58
CA ALA A 86 3.14 10.74 -13.65
C ALA A 86 1.92 10.23 -12.85
N GLU A 87 1.56 8.95 -13.05
CA GLU A 87 0.41 8.32 -12.40
C GLU A 87 0.58 8.12 -10.89
N TYR A 88 1.82 8.02 -10.40
CA TYR A 88 2.10 7.79 -8.97
C TYR A 88 2.45 9.08 -8.22
N SER A 89 2.50 10.23 -8.89
CA SER A 89 2.78 11.51 -8.26
C SER A 89 1.52 12.36 -8.07
N PRO A 90 1.20 12.73 -6.80
CA PRO A 90 0.07 13.60 -6.49
C PRO A 90 0.26 15.03 -6.99
N PHE A 91 1.50 15.49 -6.99
CA PHE A 91 1.85 16.86 -7.33
C PHE A 91 2.93 16.85 -8.44
N PRO A 92 2.90 17.81 -9.37
CA PRO A 92 3.91 17.89 -10.40
C PRO A 92 5.27 18.26 -9.80
N ASP A 93 6.33 17.66 -10.33
CA ASP A 93 7.70 18.01 -10.02
C ASP A 93 8.28 18.90 -11.14
N PRO A 94 8.98 20.00 -10.85
CA PRO A 94 9.51 20.91 -11.86
C PRO A 94 10.48 20.26 -12.87
N ARG A 95 11.17 19.19 -12.46
CA ARG A 95 12.16 18.48 -13.30
C ARG A 95 11.60 17.23 -13.94
N HIS A 96 10.67 16.54 -13.26
CA HIS A 96 10.20 15.21 -13.63
C HIS A 96 8.75 15.21 -14.12
N GLY A 97 8.03 16.35 -14.03
CA GLY A 97 6.62 16.41 -14.37
C GLY A 97 5.74 15.63 -13.39
N GLY A 98 4.69 15.03 -13.88
CA GLY A 98 3.77 14.20 -13.06
C GLY A 98 2.49 14.93 -12.66
N GLY A 99 1.87 14.52 -11.54
CA GLY A 99 0.64 15.15 -11.04
C GLY A 99 -0.65 14.45 -11.50
N GLU A 100 -0.58 13.20 -11.95
CA GLU A 100 -1.75 12.45 -12.45
C GLU A 100 -2.32 11.45 -11.42
N ALA A 101 -1.90 11.51 -10.15
CA ALA A 101 -2.34 10.54 -9.15
C ALA A 101 -3.86 10.57 -8.89
N ASP A 102 -4.53 11.72 -9.01
CA ASP A 102 -5.98 11.78 -8.89
C ASP A 102 -6.67 10.93 -9.96
N ALA A 103 -6.23 10.99 -11.23
CA ALA A 103 -6.76 10.16 -12.30
C ALA A 103 -6.45 8.67 -12.09
N TYR A 104 -5.24 8.35 -11.60
CA TYR A 104 -4.87 6.98 -11.25
C TYR A 104 -5.71 6.42 -10.09
N LEU A 105 -5.94 7.20 -9.06
CA LEU A 105 -6.74 6.78 -7.90
C LEU A 105 -8.22 6.67 -8.26
N ALA A 106 -8.75 7.55 -9.11
CA ALA A 106 -10.09 7.43 -9.66
C ALA A 106 -10.24 6.14 -10.51
N PHE A 107 -9.21 5.77 -11.30
CA PHE A 107 -9.21 4.46 -11.97
C PHE A 107 -9.32 3.30 -10.96
N ILE A 108 -8.54 3.32 -9.89
CA ILE A 108 -8.59 2.26 -8.87
C ILE A 108 -9.96 2.24 -8.18
N ALA A 109 -10.46 3.40 -7.73
CA ALA A 109 -11.66 3.51 -6.92
C ALA A 109 -12.96 3.27 -7.71
N ASP A 110 -13.05 3.86 -8.91
CA ASP A 110 -14.32 3.94 -9.64
C ASP A 110 -14.43 2.92 -10.78
N THR A 111 -13.29 2.34 -11.23
CA THR A 111 -13.28 1.36 -12.32
C THR A 111 -12.81 -0.01 -11.86
N LEU A 112 -11.60 -0.09 -11.28
CA LEU A 112 -10.99 -1.38 -10.94
C LEU A 112 -11.65 -2.02 -9.71
N LYS A 113 -11.80 -1.29 -8.60
CA LYS A 113 -12.39 -1.82 -7.37
C LYS A 113 -13.80 -2.38 -7.60
N PRO A 114 -14.74 -1.68 -8.25
CA PRO A 114 -16.06 -2.23 -8.55
C PRO A 114 -16.01 -3.50 -9.41
N ARG A 115 -15.04 -3.60 -10.31
CA ARG A 115 -14.83 -4.80 -11.13
C ARG A 115 -14.33 -5.97 -10.29
N ILE A 116 -13.36 -5.76 -9.40
CA ILE A 116 -12.86 -6.76 -8.46
C ILE A 116 -13.98 -7.23 -7.52
N ASP A 117 -14.75 -6.29 -6.96
CA ASP A 117 -15.86 -6.57 -6.04
C ASP A 117 -17.01 -7.37 -6.69
N ARG A 118 -17.12 -7.32 -8.03
CA ARG A 118 -18.09 -8.10 -8.79
C ARG A 118 -17.57 -9.49 -9.17
N LEU A 119 -16.26 -9.62 -9.39
CA LEU A 119 -15.65 -10.87 -9.84
C LEU A 119 -15.24 -11.80 -8.71
N PHE A 120 -15.04 -11.26 -7.51
CA PHE A 120 -14.52 -11.99 -6.35
C PHE A 120 -15.30 -11.68 -5.08
N ASN A 121 -15.23 -12.58 -4.10
CA ASN A 121 -15.88 -12.40 -2.80
C ASN A 121 -15.09 -11.43 -1.93
N THR A 122 -15.35 -10.15 -2.04
CA THR A 122 -14.64 -9.10 -1.33
C THR A 122 -15.44 -8.52 -0.18
N ARG A 123 -14.74 -8.13 0.90
CA ARG A 123 -15.26 -7.14 1.86
C ARG A 123 -15.12 -5.77 1.22
N ARG A 124 -16.26 -5.10 0.99
CA ARG A 124 -16.31 -3.87 0.19
C ARG A 124 -16.04 -2.61 1.00
N ASP A 125 -16.06 -2.73 2.33
CA ASP A 125 -15.85 -1.62 3.23
C ASP A 125 -14.41 -1.06 3.13
N ARG A 126 -14.25 0.19 3.57
CA ARG A 126 -12.96 0.87 3.53
C ARG A 126 -11.92 0.27 4.49
N GLU A 127 -12.38 -0.27 5.60
CA GLU A 127 -11.53 -0.92 6.62
C GLU A 127 -10.88 -2.20 6.10
N SER A 128 -11.52 -2.84 5.12
CA SER A 128 -11.04 -4.04 4.43
C SER A 128 -10.36 -3.74 3.08
N THR A 129 -10.20 -2.45 2.72
CA THR A 129 -9.56 -2.01 1.48
C THR A 129 -8.20 -1.38 1.77
N VAL A 130 -7.13 -2.06 1.36
CA VAL A 130 -5.73 -1.69 1.61
C VAL A 130 -5.08 -1.21 0.31
N MET A 131 -4.28 -0.15 0.38
CA MET A 131 -3.41 0.27 -0.72
C MET A 131 -1.95 0.25 -0.25
N ILE A 132 -1.06 -0.45 -0.98
CA ILE A 132 0.34 -0.60 -0.58
C ILE A 132 1.27 -0.49 -1.79
N GLY A 133 2.45 0.08 -1.58
CA GLY A 133 3.52 0.16 -2.57
C GLY A 133 4.80 0.73 -1.98
N SER A 134 5.89 0.70 -2.77
CA SER A 134 7.19 1.26 -2.40
C SER A 134 7.56 2.47 -3.23
N SER A 135 8.49 3.29 -2.73
CA SER A 135 9.03 4.42 -3.48
C SER A 135 7.90 5.39 -3.92
N MET A 136 7.76 5.66 -5.21
CA MET A 136 6.61 6.38 -5.77
C MET A 136 5.28 5.68 -5.50
N GLY A 137 5.26 4.32 -5.48
CA GLY A 137 4.10 3.52 -5.09
C GLY A 137 3.71 3.74 -3.62
N GLY A 138 4.69 3.94 -2.73
CA GLY A 138 4.47 4.34 -1.34
C GLY A 138 3.89 5.76 -1.24
N LEU A 139 4.39 6.69 -2.05
CA LEU A 139 3.90 8.08 -2.12
C LEU A 139 2.41 8.11 -2.50
N VAL A 140 2.03 7.45 -3.60
CA VAL A 140 0.62 7.42 -4.04
C VAL A 140 -0.28 6.64 -3.09
N SER A 141 0.24 5.62 -2.38
CA SER A 141 -0.53 4.89 -1.35
C SER A 141 -0.82 5.77 -0.13
N LEU A 142 0.14 6.58 0.29
CA LEU A 142 -0.05 7.56 1.34
C LEU A 142 -1.08 8.63 0.93
N TYR A 143 -0.94 9.16 -0.30
CA TYR A 143 -1.88 10.12 -0.84
C TYR A 143 -3.30 9.56 -0.91
N ALA A 144 -3.47 8.33 -1.38
CA ALA A 144 -4.76 7.65 -1.47
C ALA A 144 -5.49 7.58 -0.11
N TYR A 145 -4.76 7.29 0.96
CA TYR A 145 -5.33 7.21 2.31
C TYR A 145 -5.96 8.53 2.78
N PHE A 146 -5.32 9.66 2.46
CA PHE A 146 -5.86 10.98 2.83
C PHE A 146 -6.87 11.53 1.81
N ARG A 147 -6.69 11.25 0.54
CA ARG A 147 -7.48 11.82 -0.57
C ARG A 147 -8.78 11.06 -0.82
N TYR A 148 -8.76 9.73 -0.63
CA TYR A 148 -9.91 8.85 -0.83
C TYR A 148 -10.29 8.09 0.45
N PRO A 149 -10.54 8.79 1.58
CA PRO A 149 -10.76 8.16 2.88
C PRO A 149 -12.05 7.33 2.95
N ALA A 150 -12.99 7.53 2.03
CA ALA A 150 -14.19 6.71 1.92
C ALA A 150 -13.91 5.34 1.26
N VAL A 151 -12.77 5.18 0.57
CA VAL A 151 -12.42 3.95 -0.16
C VAL A 151 -11.31 3.20 0.52
N PHE A 152 -10.22 3.88 0.91
CA PHE A 152 -9.03 3.26 1.48
C PHE A 152 -8.94 3.53 2.97
N GLY A 153 -9.14 2.52 3.78
CA GLY A 153 -9.00 2.61 5.23
C GLY A 153 -7.61 2.27 5.73
N ARG A 154 -6.75 1.71 4.88
CA ARG A 154 -5.42 1.24 5.28
C ARG A 154 -4.39 1.52 4.18
N ALA A 155 -3.19 1.95 4.57
CA ALA A 155 -2.09 2.24 3.65
C ALA A 155 -0.77 1.62 4.08
N GLY A 156 -0.11 0.92 3.15
CA GLY A 156 1.27 0.47 3.26
C GLY A 156 2.19 1.42 2.48
N VAL A 157 3.02 2.14 3.20
CA VAL A 157 3.86 3.22 2.69
C VAL A 157 5.31 2.82 2.89
N MET A 158 5.85 2.08 1.90
CA MET A 158 7.20 1.51 1.99
C MET A 158 8.21 2.43 1.31
N SER A 159 9.23 2.86 2.06
CA SER A 159 10.31 3.72 1.54
C SER A 159 9.83 4.85 0.61
N PRO A 160 8.83 5.66 0.99
CA PRO A 160 8.14 6.55 0.07
C PRO A 160 9.04 7.68 -0.45
N SER A 161 8.87 8.03 -1.74
CA SER A 161 9.56 9.15 -2.40
C SER A 161 9.00 10.51 -1.97
N ILE A 162 9.17 10.88 -0.70
CA ILE A 162 8.64 12.12 -0.10
C ILE A 162 9.22 13.38 -0.79
N TRP A 163 10.44 13.29 -1.29
CA TRP A 163 11.15 14.39 -1.97
C TRP A 163 10.47 14.85 -3.27
N PHE A 164 9.68 13.96 -3.91
CA PHE A 164 9.05 14.26 -5.20
C PHE A 164 8.05 15.41 -5.06
N GLY A 165 7.96 16.25 -6.11
CA GLY A 165 7.10 17.43 -6.09
C GLY A 165 7.48 18.39 -4.95
N GLN A 166 8.79 18.53 -4.64
CA GLN A 166 9.32 19.41 -3.58
C GLN A 166 8.72 19.10 -2.19
N SER A 167 8.40 17.84 -1.94
CA SER A 167 7.78 17.38 -0.68
C SER A 167 6.39 17.98 -0.38
N THR A 168 5.67 18.51 -1.37
CA THR A 168 4.32 19.09 -1.23
C THR A 168 3.34 18.14 -0.56
N ILE A 169 3.57 16.83 -0.63
CA ILE A 169 2.79 15.82 0.09
C ILE A 169 2.80 16.06 1.61
N VAL A 170 3.87 16.62 2.18
CA VAL A 170 3.97 16.89 3.62
C VAL A 170 3.01 18.00 4.03
N ASP A 171 2.93 19.06 3.22
CA ASP A 171 2.02 20.19 3.47
C ASP A 171 0.57 19.76 3.26
N PHE A 172 0.30 19.00 2.18
CA PHE A 172 -1.02 18.41 1.96
C PHE A 172 -1.48 17.57 3.16
N ILE A 173 -0.61 16.71 3.71
CA ILE A 173 -0.96 15.90 4.90
C ILE A 173 -1.12 16.78 6.13
N ALA A 174 -0.30 17.83 6.31
CA ALA A 174 -0.41 18.74 7.43
C ALA A 174 -1.80 19.40 7.50
N ASP A 175 -2.36 19.76 6.34
CA ASP A 175 -3.67 20.42 6.24
C ASP A 175 -4.84 19.43 6.22
N ALA A 176 -4.63 18.20 5.73
CA ALA A 176 -5.68 17.22 5.58
C ALA A 176 -6.30 16.79 6.91
N ARG A 177 -7.60 16.51 6.90
CA ARG A 177 -8.25 15.82 8.03
C ARG A 177 -7.72 14.38 8.14
N VAL A 178 -7.48 13.93 9.37
CA VAL A 178 -6.98 12.55 9.61
C VAL A 178 -8.12 11.56 9.43
N PRO A 179 -8.04 10.66 8.43
CA PRO A 179 -8.99 9.57 8.30
C PRO A 179 -8.74 8.52 9.39
N ARG A 180 -9.79 7.85 9.85
CA ARG A 180 -9.62 6.67 10.72
C ARG A 180 -9.00 5.53 9.92
N GLY A 181 -8.13 4.72 10.53
CA GLY A 181 -7.57 3.53 9.88
C GLY A 181 -6.15 3.21 10.29
N ARG A 182 -5.41 2.55 9.41
CA ARG A 182 -4.05 2.10 9.69
C ARG A 182 -3.07 2.55 8.62
N VAL A 183 -1.92 3.03 9.04
CA VAL A 183 -0.79 3.36 8.16
C VAL A 183 0.43 2.58 8.62
N TYR A 184 0.97 1.76 7.74
CA TYR A 184 2.32 1.22 7.85
C TYR A 184 3.28 2.15 7.13
N LEU A 185 4.36 2.56 7.78
CA LEU A 185 5.38 3.45 7.21
C LEU A 185 6.76 2.86 7.51
N ASP A 186 7.59 2.68 6.49
CA ASP A 186 8.94 2.20 6.70
C ASP A 186 10.00 2.94 5.87
N VAL A 187 11.26 2.66 6.21
CA VAL A 187 12.43 3.07 5.46
C VAL A 187 13.63 2.20 5.84
N GLY A 188 14.50 1.89 4.88
CA GLY A 188 15.81 1.30 5.15
C GLY A 188 16.82 2.36 5.59
N THR A 189 17.63 2.07 6.61
CA THR A 189 18.61 3.07 7.11
C THR A 189 19.75 3.34 6.15
N ALA A 190 19.98 2.46 5.15
CA ALA A 190 20.98 2.64 4.09
C ALA A 190 20.41 3.21 2.77
N GLU A 191 19.18 3.76 2.78
CA GLU A 191 18.56 4.41 1.61
C GLU A 191 19.04 5.86 1.37
N GLY A 192 20.00 6.31 2.16
CA GLY A 192 20.53 7.67 2.12
C GLY A 192 19.92 8.60 3.18
N ALA A 193 20.77 9.53 3.65
CA ALA A 193 20.42 10.43 4.77
C ALA A 193 19.22 11.33 4.47
N GLY A 194 19.03 11.71 3.20
CA GLY A 194 17.87 12.52 2.77
C GLY A 194 16.56 11.76 2.93
N THR A 195 16.47 10.57 2.34
CA THR A 195 15.28 9.70 2.42
C THR A 195 14.91 9.38 3.87
N LEU A 196 15.90 8.96 4.67
CA LEU A 196 15.69 8.64 6.08
C LEU A 196 15.16 9.85 6.87
N ARG A 197 15.73 11.02 6.65
CA ARG A 197 15.28 12.28 7.31
C ARG A 197 13.85 12.62 6.94
N ASP A 198 13.50 12.49 5.66
CA ASP A 198 12.17 12.87 5.16
C ASP A 198 11.09 11.89 5.68
N VAL A 199 11.37 10.59 5.70
CA VAL A 199 10.45 9.60 6.26
C VAL A 199 10.30 9.75 7.78
N ARG A 200 11.39 10.08 8.50
CA ARG A 200 11.32 10.44 9.94
C ARG A 200 10.47 11.68 10.19
N ARG A 201 10.59 12.71 9.31
CA ARG A 201 9.76 13.93 9.38
C ARG A 201 8.28 13.58 9.19
N LEU A 202 7.95 12.77 8.18
CA LEU A 202 6.60 12.29 7.94
C LEU A 202 6.04 11.50 9.14
N GLY A 203 6.80 10.55 9.69
CA GLY A 203 6.39 9.77 10.86
C GLY A 203 6.06 10.66 12.07
N ARG A 204 6.90 11.68 12.33
CA ARG A 204 6.62 12.69 13.38
C ARG A 204 5.37 13.52 13.08
N LEU A 205 5.14 13.89 11.81
CA LEU A 205 3.93 14.63 11.40
C LEU A 205 2.67 13.79 11.68
N LEU A 206 2.64 12.52 11.26
CA LEU A 206 1.51 11.63 11.50
C LEU A 206 1.19 11.49 13.00
N VAL A 207 2.21 11.34 13.84
CA VAL A 207 2.01 11.30 15.30
C VAL A 207 1.44 12.62 15.84
N ARG A 208 1.98 13.78 15.42
CA ARG A 208 1.42 15.09 15.80
C ARG A 208 -0.03 15.28 15.36
N LYS A 209 -0.42 14.68 14.24
CA LYS A 209 -1.81 14.68 13.75
C LYS A 209 -2.74 13.72 14.50
N GLY A 210 -2.23 12.96 15.48
CA GLY A 210 -3.04 12.10 16.32
C GLY A 210 -3.03 10.62 15.95
N PHE A 211 -2.13 10.16 15.07
CA PHE A 211 -1.91 8.74 14.89
C PHE A 211 -1.26 8.14 16.14
N ARG A 212 -1.86 7.08 16.68
CA ARG A 212 -1.26 6.33 17.78
C ARG A 212 -0.23 5.35 17.24
N ARG A 213 0.96 5.32 17.83
CA ARG A 213 1.98 4.34 17.48
C ARG A 213 1.53 2.94 17.93
N HIS A 214 1.46 2.02 16.98
CA HIS A 214 1.30 0.61 17.29
C HIS A 214 2.62 0.08 17.86
N ARG A 215 2.64 -0.32 19.13
CA ARG A 215 3.77 -1.02 19.77
C ARG A 215 3.54 -2.52 19.61
N ILE A 216 4.54 -3.26 19.16
CA ILE A 216 4.56 -4.72 19.30
C ILE A 216 4.73 -5.00 20.78
N VAL A 217 3.63 -5.30 21.47
CA VAL A 217 3.68 -5.90 22.80
C VAL A 217 3.87 -7.40 22.55
N VAL A 218 5.01 -7.95 22.91
CA VAL A 218 5.17 -9.41 23.01
C VAL A 218 4.24 -9.83 24.14
N GLN A 219 3.05 -10.31 23.79
CA GLN A 219 2.07 -10.77 24.77
C GLN A 219 2.54 -12.08 25.41
N THR A 220 2.92 -12.03 26.67
CA THR A 220 3.09 -13.20 27.55
C THR A 220 1.78 -13.57 28.28
N SER A 221 0.67 -12.90 28.06
CA SER A 221 -0.66 -13.29 28.55
C SER A 221 -1.77 -12.45 27.92
N ARG A 222 -2.91 -13.07 27.62
CA ARG A 222 -4.13 -12.42 27.13
C ARG A 222 -4.70 -11.52 28.21
N SER A 223 -4.54 -10.23 28.10
CA SER A 223 -5.41 -9.29 28.82
C SER A 223 -6.57 -8.87 27.91
N ALA A 224 -7.78 -8.99 28.43
CA ALA A 224 -9.05 -8.75 27.73
C ALA A 224 -9.36 -7.26 27.47
N ASP A 225 -8.39 -6.36 27.64
CA ASP A 225 -8.62 -4.91 27.73
C ASP A 225 -8.35 -4.12 26.44
N ASP A 226 -7.96 -4.78 25.35
CA ASP A 226 -7.64 -4.08 24.08
C ASP A 226 -8.86 -3.87 23.14
N ARG A 227 -10.09 -4.19 23.62
CA ARG A 227 -11.33 -3.98 22.84
C ARG A 227 -11.93 -2.58 22.98
N ARG A 228 -11.33 -1.69 23.73
CA ARG A 228 -11.82 -0.32 23.94
C ARG A 228 -10.86 0.69 23.31
N SER A 229 -11.00 0.98 22.05
CA SER A 229 -10.78 2.29 21.41
C SER A 229 -10.70 2.20 19.89
N SER A 230 -11.83 2.05 19.23
CA SER A 230 -11.95 2.05 17.75
C SER A 230 -11.93 3.46 17.13
N THR A 231 -11.51 4.47 17.85
CA THR A 231 -11.67 5.88 17.42
C THR A 231 -10.40 6.54 16.89
N SER A 232 -9.21 5.95 17.07
CA SER A 232 -7.94 6.55 16.66
C SER A 232 -7.27 5.82 15.50
N SER A 233 -6.60 6.58 14.65
CA SER A 233 -5.77 6.02 13.56
C SER A 233 -4.49 5.42 14.13
N LEU A 234 -4.04 4.28 13.58
CA LEU A 234 -2.85 3.57 14.02
C LEU A 234 -1.70 3.77 13.02
N LEU A 235 -0.50 3.98 13.54
CA LEU A 235 0.75 4.04 12.79
C LEU A 235 1.71 2.97 13.27
N ARG A 236 2.10 2.04 12.38
CA ARG A 236 3.30 1.22 12.57
C ARG A 236 4.45 1.85 11.77
N TYR A 237 5.47 2.32 12.47
CA TYR A 237 6.66 2.91 11.87
C TYR A 237 7.87 1.99 12.08
N VAL A 238 8.61 1.70 11.00
CA VAL A 238 9.75 0.78 11.00
C VAL A 238 10.95 1.44 10.32
N GLU A 239 12.11 1.42 10.98
CA GLU A 239 13.41 1.66 10.36
C GLU A 239 14.14 0.33 10.27
N ASP A 240 14.45 -0.13 9.05
CA ASP A 240 15.11 -1.40 8.81
C ASP A 240 16.62 -1.17 8.70
N ALA A 241 17.36 -1.68 9.70
CA ALA A 241 18.79 -1.43 9.85
C ALA A 241 19.60 -2.03 8.67
N GLY A 242 20.37 -1.21 7.98
CA GLY A 242 21.22 -1.62 6.86
C GLY A 242 20.45 -1.88 5.55
N ALA A 243 19.13 -1.85 5.55
CA ALA A 243 18.36 -2.08 4.34
C ALA A 243 18.48 -0.92 3.34
N ARG A 244 18.53 -1.29 2.07
CA ARG A 244 18.66 -0.38 0.92
C ARG A 244 17.31 -0.20 0.21
N HIS A 245 17.25 0.74 -0.74
CA HIS A 245 16.09 1.01 -1.58
C HIS A 245 15.99 -0.02 -2.72
N THR A 246 15.58 -1.24 -2.40
CA THR A 246 15.54 -2.38 -3.34
C THR A 246 14.32 -3.26 -3.11
N GLU A 247 13.93 -3.99 -4.18
CA GLU A 247 12.83 -4.94 -4.14
C GLU A 247 13.04 -6.03 -3.08
N ALA A 248 14.27 -6.53 -2.91
CA ALA A 248 14.59 -7.53 -1.90
C ALA A 248 14.34 -7.01 -0.46
N ALA A 249 14.68 -5.75 -0.19
CA ALA A 249 14.42 -5.13 1.11
C ALA A 249 12.91 -4.91 1.34
N TRP A 250 12.16 -4.59 0.30
CA TRP A 250 10.70 -4.47 0.41
C TRP A 250 10.02 -5.82 0.56
N ALA A 251 10.47 -6.85 -0.18
CA ALA A 251 10.01 -8.23 -0.03
C ALA A 251 10.15 -8.72 1.42
N TRP A 252 11.31 -8.48 2.04
CA TRP A 252 11.57 -8.84 3.43
C TRP A 252 10.60 -8.18 4.43
N ARG A 253 10.26 -6.91 4.21
CA ARG A 253 9.36 -6.15 5.10
C ARG A 253 7.87 -6.37 4.81
N LEU A 254 7.53 -6.93 3.63
CA LEU A 254 6.16 -7.02 3.14
C LEU A 254 5.25 -7.82 4.08
N GLU A 255 5.70 -8.95 4.60
CA GLU A 255 4.92 -9.79 5.51
C GLU A 255 4.51 -9.01 6.76
N GLY A 256 5.47 -8.33 7.40
CA GLY A 256 5.20 -7.52 8.58
C GLY A 256 4.27 -6.34 8.31
N ALA A 257 4.35 -5.74 7.12
CA ALA A 257 3.45 -4.67 6.69
C ALA A 257 2.03 -5.18 6.50
N LEU A 258 1.87 -6.27 5.76
CA LEU A 258 0.57 -6.87 5.47
C LEU A 258 -0.11 -7.43 6.72
N ALA A 259 0.63 -8.10 7.60
CA ALA A 259 0.10 -8.57 8.86
C ALA A 259 -0.54 -7.42 9.67
N PHE A 260 0.20 -6.31 9.87
CA PHE A 260 -0.34 -5.14 10.56
C PHE A 260 -1.55 -4.52 9.87
N LEU A 261 -1.54 -4.49 8.54
CA LEU A 261 -2.62 -3.87 7.76
C LEU A 261 -3.86 -4.76 7.68
N LEU A 262 -3.75 -6.08 7.84
CA LEU A 262 -4.87 -7.02 7.68
C LEU A 262 -5.48 -7.46 9.02
N GLU A 263 -4.75 -7.36 10.12
CA GLU A 263 -5.29 -7.54 11.48
C GLU A 263 -6.32 -6.46 11.82
#